data_5bf4c85bc6e01793ef7464eb655e111d
#
_entry.id   5bf4c85bc6e01793ef7464eb655e111d
#
_cell.length_a   1.000
_cell.length_b   1.000
_cell.length_c   1.000
_cell.angle_alpha   90.00
_cell.angle_beta   90.00
_cell.angle_gamma   90.00
#
_symmetry.space_group_name_H-M   'P 1'
#
loop_
_entity.id
_entity.type
_entity.pdbx_description
1 polymer ?
#
loop_
_entity_poly.entity_id
_entity_poly.type
_entity_poly.pdbx_seq_one_letter_code
_entity_poly.pdbx_strand_id
1 'polypeptide(L)'
;EYYLDVLLQKRVDGIIFASVPTEHSRVEQLVESGFPCLMCNRHLNYPKNNFVVTDNVKGSYLAVTHLIQLGHERIYFISGPKEFSTTQERLIGYKQALADYGIPYDESLIIQGGYKKDFAYEVVKKLLNKKPLPTAMFCTNDVMALGAISSILEAGYRVPEDIAIVGYDDISIASHCLIELTTVDAKTEEMGIKAVDHIIHLIENSGSNLYIKEYLEPELKIRKSCGYYLKHREKNLDKK
;
A
#
# COMPACT_ATOMS: atom_id res chain seq x y z
N GLU A 1 -11.06 -17.53 11.15
CA GLU A 1 -12.03 -18.66 11.03
C GLU A 1 -13.21 -18.49 11.99
N TYR A 2 -12.99 -18.30 13.27
CA TYR A 2 -14.04 -18.15 14.29
C TYR A 2 -15.14 -17.13 13.91
N TYR A 3 -14.76 -15.92 13.48
CA TYR A 3 -15.76 -14.90 13.09
C TYR A 3 -16.58 -15.29 11.86
N LEU A 4 -16.01 -16.03 10.93
CA LEU A 4 -16.73 -16.54 9.77
C LEU A 4 -17.82 -17.54 10.21
N ASP A 5 -17.50 -18.46 11.13
CA ASP A 5 -18.47 -19.40 11.68
C ASP A 5 -19.62 -18.67 12.39
N VAL A 6 -19.31 -17.65 13.18
CA VAL A 6 -20.32 -16.84 13.87
C VAL A 6 -21.26 -16.15 12.88
N LEU A 7 -20.72 -15.56 11.80
CA LEU A 7 -21.55 -14.90 10.77
C LEU A 7 -22.46 -15.90 10.05
N LEU A 8 -21.94 -17.06 9.64
CA LEU A 8 -22.72 -18.08 8.98
C LEU A 8 -23.81 -18.67 9.90
N GLN A 9 -23.53 -18.88 11.19
CA GLN A 9 -24.54 -19.30 12.18
C GLN A 9 -25.64 -18.26 12.37
N LYS A 10 -25.31 -16.96 12.26
CA LYS A 10 -26.29 -15.85 12.31
C LYS A 10 -27.08 -15.70 10.99
N ARG A 11 -26.80 -16.49 9.97
CA ARG A 11 -27.47 -16.49 8.68
C ARG A 11 -27.49 -15.10 8.02
N VAL A 12 -26.31 -14.45 7.99
CA VAL A 12 -26.14 -13.19 7.25
C VAL A 12 -26.32 -13.44 5.75
N ASP A 13 -26.84 -12.46 5.01
CA ASP A 13 -27.15 -12.57 3.58
C ASP A 13 -25.89 -12.46 2.69
N GLY A 14 -24.83 -11.84 3.19
CA GLY A 14 -23.55 -11.69 2.48
C GLY A 14 -22.42 -11.25 3.41
N ILE A 15 -21.16 -11.35 2.94
CA ILE A 15 -19.97 -11.03 3.73
C ILE A 15 -18.99 -10.20 2.90
N ILE A 16 -18.54 -9.07 3.48
CA ILE A 16 -17.40 -8.30 2.98
C ILE A 16 -16.14 -8.69 3.76
N PHE A 17 -15.11 -9.15 3.04
CA PHE A 17 -13.81 -9.50 3.61
C PHE A 17 -12.80 -8.37 3.40
N ALA A 18 -12.48 -7.58 4.42
CA ALA A 18 -11.52 -6.48 4.34
C ALA A 18 -10.05 -6.92 4.53
N SER A 19 -9.81 -8.14 4.99
CA SER A 19 -8.47 -8.66 5.23
C SER A 19 -8.43 -10.17 5.00
N VAL A 20 -8.15 -10.56 3.76
CA VAL A 20 -8.02 -11.96 3.36
C VAL A 20 -6.64 -12.15 2.71
N PRO A 21 -5.91 -13.24 3.02
CA PRO A 21 -4.71 -13.61 2.26
C PRO A 21 -5.08 -14.06 0.85
N THR A 22 -4.10 -14.10 -0.06
CA THR A 22 -4.32 -14.51 -1.46
C THR A 22 -4.81 -15.94 -1.63
N GLU A 23 -4.55 -16.79 -0.64
CA GLU A 23 -5.00 -18.18 -0.58
C GLU A 23 -5.76 -18.39 0.72
N HIS A 24 -7.04 -18.77 0.63
CA HIS A 24 -7.88 -19.05 1.79
C HIS A 24 -8.99 -20.03 1.43
N SER A 25 -8.74 -21.33 1.58
CA SER A 25 -9.60 -22.42 1.14
C SER A 25 -11.06 -22.32 1.60
N ARG A 26 -11.30 -21.89 2.83
CA ARG A 26 -12.66 -21.70 3.36
C ARG A 26 -13.43 -20.58 2.69
N VAL A 27 -12.77 -19.47 2.37
CA VAL A 27 -13.40 -18.35 1.65
C VAL A 27 -13.63 -18.75 0.19
N GLU A 28 -12.70 -19.48 -0.42
CA GLU A 28 -12.86 -20.04 -1.77
C GLU A 28 -14.06 -20.99 -1.84
N GLN A 29 -14.21 -21.92 -0.88
CA GLN A 29 -15.38 -22.80 -0.79
C GLN A 29 -16.68 -22.02 -0.63
N LEU A 30 -16.68 -20.94 0.15
CA LEU A 30 -17.85 -20.10 0.32
C LEU A 30 -18.25 -19.40 -0.98
N VAL A 31 -17.26 -18.88 -1.72
CA VAL A 31 -17.47 -18.31 -3.06
C VAL A 31 -17.98 -19.37 -4.03
N GLU A 32 -17.43 -20.59 -4.00
CA GLU A 32 -17.88 -21.72 -4.86
C GLU A 32 -19.31 -22.16 -4.57
N SER A 33 -19.75 -22.07 -3.31
CA SER A 33 -21.13 -22.38 -2.93
C SER A 33 -22.16 -21.38 -3.46
N GLY A 34 -21.71 -20.27 -4.06
CA GLY A 34 -22.57 -19.18 -4.54
C GLY A 34 -23.02 -18.22 -3.44
N PHE A 35 -22.46 -18.32 -2.23
CA PHE A 35 -22.78 -17.39 -1.16
C PHE A 35 -22.23 -15.99 -1.49
N PRO A 36 -23.03 -14.88 -1.32
CA PRO A 36 -22.59 -13.54 -1.64
C PRO A 36 -21.36 -13.12 -0.82
N CYS A 37 -20.21 -13.07 -1.48
CA CYS A 37 -18.93 -12.66 -0.89
C CYS A 37 -18.28 -11.59 -1.74
N LEU A 38 -17.75 -10.56 -1.08
CA LEU A 38 -16.96 -9.51 -1.70
C LEU A 38 -15.66 -9.28 -0.92
N MET A 39 -14.54 -9.26 -1.61
CA MET A 39 -13.24 -8.87 -1.07
C MET A 39 -13.06 -7.35 -1.23
N CYS A 40 -12.63 -6.68 -0.16
CA CYS A 40 -12.39 -5.25 -0.13
C CYS A 40 -10.95 -4.96 0.26
N ASN A 41 -10.27 -4.07 -0.46
CA ASN A 41 -8.85 -3.72 -0.26
C ASN A 41 -7.85 -4.82 -0.65
N ARG A 42 -8.20 -6.08 -0.50
CA ARG A 42 -7.40 -7.25 -0.88
C ARG A 42 -8.26 -8.25 -1.62
N HIS A 43 -7.65 -9.14 -2.37
CA HIS A 43 -8.37 -10.18 -3.09
C HIS A 43 -7.67 -11.54 -3.00
N LEU A 44 -8.44 -12.59 -3.26
CA LEU A 44 -7.92 -13.94 -3.41
C LEU A 44 -7.21 -14.10 -4.77
N ASN A 45 -6.24 -14.97 -4.83
CA ASN A 45 -5.71 -15.49 -6.10
C ASN A 45 -6.64 -16.61 -6.64
N TYR A 46 -7.91 -16.25 -6.80
CA TYR A 46 -8.96 -17.17 -7.20
C TYR A 46 -9.83 -16.53 -8.30
N PRO A 47 -10.03 -17.20 -9.46
CA PRO A 47 -10.65 -16.59 -10.64
C PRO A 47 -12.06 -16.06 -10.41
N LYS A 48 -12.83 -16.75 -9.56
CA LYS A 48 -14.26 -16.48 -9.33
C LYS A 48 -14.54 -15.51 -8.17
N ASN A 49 -13.54 -14.84 -7.61
CA ASN A 49 -13.79 -13.90 -6.51
C ASN A 49 -14.30 -12.55 -7.00
N ASN A 50 -15.21 -11.95 -6.21
CA ASN A 50 -15.65 -10.57 -6.38
C ASN A 50 -14.78 -9.65 -5.52
N PHE A 51 -14.34 -8.53 -6.05
CA PHE A 51 -13.55 -7.60 -5.28
C PHE A 51 -13.69 -6.15 -5.75
N VAL A 52 -13.43 -5.23 -4.82
CA VAL A 52 -13.11 -3.84 -5.07
C VAL A 52 -11.80 -3.51 -4.36
N VAL A 53 -10.80 -3.07 -5.12
CA VAL A 53 -9.44 -2.79 -4.64
C VAL A 53 -8.88 -1.57 -5.35
N THR A 54 -7.86 -0.95 -4.78
CA THR A 54 -7.04 0.03 -5.50
C THR A 54 -6.13 -0.70 -6.50
N ASP A 55 -5.82 -0.09 -7.64
CA ASP A 55 -4.72 -0.54 -8.52
C ASP A 55 -3.37 -0.33 -7.80
N ASN A 56 -2.99 -1.33 -7.00
CA ASN A 56 -1.78 -1.29 -6.19
C ASN A 56 -0.50 -1.30 -7.02
N VAL A 57 -0.53 -1.93 -8.20
CA VAL A 57 0.61 -1.93 -9.14
C VAL A 57 0.87 -0.51 -9.58
N LYS A 58 -0.17 0.17 -10.07
CA LYS A 58 -0.08 1.56 -10.53
C LYS A 58 0.29 2.51 -9.41
N GLY A 59 -0.34 2.39 -8.23
CA GLY A 59 -0.05 3.24 -7.08
C GLY A 59 1.42 3.14 -6.63
N SER A 60 1.95 1.93 -6.55
CA SER A 60 3.36 1.71 -6.23
C SER A 60 4.29 2.23 -7.32
N TYR A 61 3.95 2.00 -8.58
CA TYR A 61 4.67 2.54 -9.71
C TYR A 61 4.78 4.07 -9.64
N LEU A 62 3.68 4.78 -9.38
CA LEU A 62 3.66 6.24 -9.22
C LEU A 62 4.58 6.71 -8.08
N ALA A 63 4.50 6.06 -6.91
CA ALA A 63 5.31 6.41 -5.74
C ALA A 63 6.81 6.26 -6.01
N VAL A 64 7.21 5.14 -6.60
CA VAL A 64 8.62 4.82 -6.86
C VAL A 64 9.17 5.67 -8.01
N THR A 65 8.41 5.83 -9.09
CA THR A 65 8.76 6.75 -10.20
C THR A 65 9.01 8.16 -9.70
N HIS A 66 8.17 8.66 -8.77
CA HIS A 66 8.35 9.98 -8.18
C HIS A 66 9.70 10.10 -7.44
N LEU A 67 10.06 9.10 -6.63
CA LEU A 67 11.37 9.08 -5.96
C LEU A 67 12.54 9.02 -6.96
N ILE A 68 12.43 8.22 -8.01
CA ILE A 68 13.45 8.13 -9.07
C ILE A 68 13.62 9.49 -9.78
N GLN A 69 12.53 10.17 -10.10
CA GLN A 69 12.56 11.51 -10.72
C GLN A 69 13.16 12.58 -9.80
N LEU A 70 13.13 12.37 -8.49
CA LEU A 70 13.84 13.19 -7.50
C LEU A 70 15.34 12.85 -7.40
N GLY A 71 15.82 11.83 -8.12
CA GLY A 71 17.23 11.45 -8.20
C GLY A 71 17.63 10.31 -7.26
N HIS A 72 16.66 9.60 -6.69
CA HIS A 72 16.93 8.44 -5.84
C HIS A 72 17.02 7.17 -6.71
N GLU A 73 18.15 6.48 -6.67
CA GLU A 73 18.36 5.20 -7.35
C GLU A 73 18.31 4.01 -6.39
N ARG A 74 18.68 4.24 -5.12
CA ARG A 74 18.68 3.22 -4.08
C ARG A 74 17.52 3.43 -3.11
N ILE A 75 16.37 2.87 -3.47
CA ILE A 75 15.11 3.05 -2.76
C ILE A 75 14.80 1.77 -1.96
N TYR A 76 14.74 1.87 -0.63
CA TYR A 76 14.29 0.76 0.20
C TYR A 76 12.77 0.59 0.10
N PHE A 77 12.35 -0.66 -0.02
CA PHE A 77 10.94 -1.05 -0.04
C PHE A 77 10.57 -1.71 1.30
N ILE A 78 9.83 -1.00 2.14
CA ILE A 78 9.39 -1.51 3.45
C ILE A 78 7.95 -2.02 3.29
N SER A 79 7.76 -3.35 3.37
CA SER A 79 6.48 -3.97 3.02
C SER A 79 5.86 -4.79 4.14
N GLY A 80 4.57 -5.06 3.97
CA GLY A 80 3.81 -6.00 4.79
C GLY A 80 4.10 -7.47 4.45
N PRO A 81 3.32 -8.38 5.04
CA PRO A 81 3.44 -9.81 4.82
C PRO A 81 3.13 -10.21 3.37
N LYS A 82 3.89 -11.18 2.84
CA LYS A 82 3.83 -11.59 1.42
C LYS A 82 2.55 -12.29 1.00
N GLU A 83 1.78 -12.81 1.95
CA GLU A 83 0.54 -13.54 1.71
C GLU A 83 -0.63 -12.64 1.28
N PHE A 84 -0.45 -11.31 1.26
CA PHE A 84 -1.50 -10.38 0.84
C PHE A 84 -1.28 -9.84 -0.57
N SER A 85 -2.37 -9.76 -1.35
CA SER A 85 -2.36 -9.22 -2.71
C SER A 85 -1.78 -7.81 -2.78
N THR A 86 -2.12 -6.93 -1.82
CA THR A 86 -1.58 -5.57 -1.72
C THR A 86 -0.04 -5.54 -1.65
N THR A 87 0.58 -6.46 -0.90
CA THR A 87 2.04 -6.55 -0.81
C THR A 87 2.67 -7.01 -2.13
N GLN A 88 2.08 -8.06 -2.74
CA GLN A 88 2.57 -8.62 -4.00
C GLN A 88 2.46 -7.61 -5.14
N GLU A 89 1.31 -6.95 -5.28
CA GLU A 89 1.05 -5.97 -6.33
C GLU A 89 1.90 -4.71 -6.18
N ARG A 90 2.06 -4.19 -4.94
CA ARG A 90 2.93 -3.04 -4.69
C ARG A 90 4.41 -3.36 -5.00
N LEU A 91 4.86 -4.61 -4.76
CA LEU A 91 6.19 -5.04 -5.18
C LEU A 91 6.34 -5.13 -6.70
N ILE A 92 5.29 -5.55 -7.43
CA ILE A 92 5.29 -5.54 -8.90
C ILE A 92 5.46 -4.12 -9.40
N GLY A 93 4.69 -3.15 -8.92
CA GLY A 93 4.79 -1.74 -9.33
C GLY A 93 6.16 -1.12 -9.01
N TYR A 94 6.75 -1.46 -7.84
CA TYR A 94 8.11 -1.07 -7.51
C TYR A 94 9.12 -1.59 -8.54
N LYS A 95 9.06 -2.88 -8.88
CA LYS A 95 9.97 -3.50 -9.86
C LYS A 95 9.79 -2.91 -11.26
N GLN A 96 8.56 -2.64 -11.68
CA GLN A 96 8.27 -2.02 -12.98
C GLN A 96 8.88 -0.61 -13.06
N ALA A 97 8.71 0.21 -12.02
CA ALA A 97 9.29 1.55 -11.99
C ALA A 97 10.82 1.51 -12.10
N LEU A 98 11.51 0.63 -11.35
CA LEU A 98 12.95 0.47 -11.47
C LEU A 98 13.36 0.05 -12.89
N ALA A 99 12.67 -0.92 -13.50
CA ALA A 99 12.97 -1.43 -14.81
C ALA A 99 12.82 -0.35 -15.90
N ASP A 100 11.74 0.44 -15.87
CA ASP A 100 11.48 1.50 -16.85
C ASP A 100 12.52 2.62 -16.81
N TYR A 101 13.16 2.83 -15.66
CA TYR A 101 14.25 3.80 -15.49
C TYR A 101 15.66 3.17 -15.57
N GLY A 102 15.77 1.89 -15.90
CA GLY A 102 17.05 1.20 -16.05
C GLY A 102 17.81 0.99 -14.74
N ILE A 103 17.13 1.04 -13.59
CA ILE A 103 17.72 0.80 -12.27
C ILE A 103 17.66 -0.70 -11.97
N PRO A 104 18.80 -1.36 -11.67
CA PRO A 104 18.82 -2.78 -11.34
C PRO A 104 18.01 -3.07 -10.06
N TYR A 105 17.18 -4.12 -10.10
CA TYR A 105 16.51 -4.63 -8.92
C TYR A 105 17.52 -5.27 -7.95
N ASP A 106 17.48 -4.84 -6.69
CA ASP A 106 18.30 -5.39 -5.61
C ASP A 106 17.39 -5.91 -4.49
N GLU A 107 17.32 -7.22 -4.33
CA GLU A 107 16.49 -7.88 -3.30
C GLU A 107 16.90 -7.48 -1.88
N SER A 108 18.15 -7.08 -1.65
CA SER A 108 18.62 -6.63 -0.33
C SER A 108 17.97 -5.33 0.15
N LEU A 109 17.33 -4.59 -0.76
CA LEU A 109 16.55 -3.39 -0.45
C LEU A 109 15.10 -3.68 -0.08
N ILE A 110 14.66 -4.93 -0.18
CA ILE A 110 13.30 -5.35 0.15
C ILE A 110 13.25 -5.82 1.60
N ILE A 111 12.54 -5.08 2.43
CA ILE A 111 12.34 -5.41 3.84
C ILE A 111 10.90 -5.81 4.03
N GLN A 112 10.68 -7.07 4.34
CA GLN A 112 9.36 -7.66 4.48
C GLN A 112 9.01 -7.95 5.94
N GLY A 113 7.78 -7.64 6.36
CA GLY A 113 7.34 -7.86 7.72
C GLY A 113 5.85 -7.56 7.96
N GLY A 114 5.50 -7.02 9.11
CA GLY A 114 4.11 -6.71 9.47
C GLY A 114 3.73 -5.26 9.17
N TYR A 115 2.42 -5.02 8.97
CA TYR A 115 1.86 -3.67 8.76
C TYR A 115 1.78 -2.85 10.07
N LYS A 116 2.88 -2.82 10.86
CA LYS A 116 2.92 -2.16 12.16
C LYS A 116 3.97 -1.05 12.19
N LYS A 117 3.65 0.03 12.90
CA LYS A 117 4.56 1.15 13.15
C LYS A 117 5.88 0.67 13.77
N ASP A 118 5.79 -0.13 14.83
CA ASP A 118 6.96 -0.59 15.59
C ASP A 118 7.89 -1.49 14.75
N PHE A 119 7.32 -2.29 13.84
CA PHE A 119 8.14 -3.07 12.90
C PHE A 119 9.00 -2.16 12.03
N ALA A 120 8.40 -1.17 11.38
CA ALA A 120 9.13 -0.25 10.52
C ALA A 120 10.16 0.58 11.30
N TYR A 121 9.81 1.04 12.51
CA TYR A 121 10.73 1.74 13.41
C TYR A 121 11.99 0.90 13.70
N GLU A 122 11.83 -0.35 14.14
CA GLU A 122 12.95 -1.22 14.50
C GLU A 122 13.81 -1.61 13.30
N VAL A 123 13.19 -1.86 12.16
CA VAL A 123 13.90 -2.17 10.91
C VAL A 123 14.74 -0.97 10.46
N VAL A 124 14.14 0.21 10.41
CA VAL A 124 14.85 1.44 9.98
C VAL A 124 15.97 1.77 10.94
N LYS A 125 15.77 1.65 12.25
CA LYS A 125 16.82 1.81 13.26
C LYS A 125 18.06 0.92 12.99
N LYS A 126 17.82 -0.31 12.55
CA LYS A 126 18.92 -1.23 12.14
C LYS A 126 19.58 -0.80 10.82
N LEU A 127 18.79 -0.30 9.86
CA LEU A 127 19.32 0.18 8.57
C LEU A 127 20.20 1.42 8.75
N LEU A 128 19.85 2.33 9.64
CA LEU A 128 20.62 3.56 9.91
C LEU A 128 22.01 3.28 10.48
N ASN A 129 22.25 2.10 11.07
CA ASN A 129 23.58 1.65 11.53
C ASN A 129 24.45 1.06 10.42
N LYS A 130 23.90 0.90 9.19
CA LYS A 130 24.63 0.35 8.03
C LYS A 130 25.08 1.49 7.11
N LYS A 131 26.19 1.26 6.38
CA LYS A 131 26.66 2.20 5.34
C LYS A 131 26.67 1.48 3.98
N PRO A 132 26.34 2.17 2.88
CA PRO A 132 25.86 3.56 2.82
C PRO A 132 24.45 3.69 3.39
N LEU A 133 24.10 4.89 3.89
CA LEU A 133 22.74 5.19 4.35
C LEU A 133 21.71 5.10 3.21
N PRO A 134 20.45 4.73 3.51
CA PRO A 134 19.36 4.91 2.56
C PRO A 134 19.21 6.38 2.18
N THR A 135 18.92 6.67 0.91
CA THR A 135 18.55 8.04 0.48
C THR A 135 17.05 8.20 0.35
N ALA A 136 16.32 7.10 0.13
CA ALA A 136 14.87 7.10 0.08
C ALA A 136 14.29 5.76 0.54
N MET A 137 13.05 5.80 1.05
CA MET A 137 12.27 4.63 1.40
C MET A 137 10.83 4.78 0.88
N PHE A 138 10.31 3.74 0.28
CA PHE A 138 8.90 3.57 0.01
C PHE A 138 8.32 2.57 1.01
N CYS A 139 7.45 3.07 1.89
CA CYS A 139 6.73 2.26 2.87
C CYS A 139 5.36 1.91 2.30
N THR A 140 5.01 0.62 2.25
CA THR A 140 3.77 0.17 1.62
C THR A 140 2.50 0.43 2.43
N ASN A 141 2.57 1.17 3.53
CA ASN A 141 1.47 1.89 4.15
C ASN A 141 1.99 3.07 4.99
N ASP A 142 1.10 4.01 5.31
CA ASP A 142 1.44 5.22 6.06
C ASP A 142 1.82 4.93 7.52
N VAL A 143 1.23 3.91 8.13
CA VAL A 143 1.56 3.52 9.51
C VAL A 143 3.02 3.10 9.63
N MET A 144 3.53 2.35 8.64
CA MET A 144 4.95 2.01 8.58
C MET A 144 5.82 3.22 8.24
N ALA A 145 5.36 4.10 7.34
CA ALA A 145 6.06 5.35 7.03
C ALA A 145 6.26 6.23 8.27
N LEU A 146 5.24 6.34 9.13
CA LEU A 146 5.35 7.04 10.42
C LEU A 146 6.37 6.38 11.37
N GLY A 147 6.44 5.06 11.37
CA GLY A 147 7.46 4.31 12.11
C GLY A 147 8.87 4.61 11.61
N ALA A 148 9.06 4.59 10.30
CA ALA A 148 10.31 4.93 9.64
C ALA A 148 10.76 6.38 9.97
N ILE A 149 9.86 7.35 9.81
CA ILE A 149 10.11 8.77 10.15
C ILE A 149 10.52 8.90 11.62
N SER A 150 9.80 8.26 12.53
CA SER A 150 10.12 8.33 13.97
C SER A 150 11.55 7.84 14.25
N SER A 151 11.97 6.73 13.64
CA SER A 151 13.30 6.16 13.79
C SER A 151 14.40 7.06 13.20
N ILE A 152 14.14 7.65 12.04
CA ILE A 152 15.07 8.57 11.35
C ILE A 152 15.32 9.81 12.20
N LEU A 153 14.26 10.45 12.70
CA LEU A 153 14.34 11.66 13.52
C LEU A 153 15.04 11.39 14.86
N GLU A 154 14.74 10.26 15.52
CA GLU A 154 15.40 9.87 16.77
C GLU A 154 16.90 9.63 16.59
N ALA A 155 17.32 9.13 15.43
CA ALA A 155 18.72 8.96 15.10
C ALA A 155 19.44 10.28 14.70
N GLY A 156 18.75 11.41 14.73
CA GLY A 156 19.31 12.74 14.42
C GLY A 156 19.36 13.09 12.92
N TYR A 157 18.76 12.25 12.07
CA TYR A 157 18.63 12.54 10.64
C TYR A 157 17.35 13.31 10.35
N ARG A 158 17.27 13.94 9.17
CA ARG A 158 16.14 14.78 8.75
C ARG A 158 15.36 14.09 7.61
N VAL A 159 14.07 14.34 7.61
CA VAL A 159 13.18 13.95 6.52
C VAL A 159 12.60 15.24 5.93
N PRO A 160 12.82 15.51 4.66
CA PRO A 160 13.40 14.65 3.60
C PRO A 160 14.90 14.86 3.33
N GLU A 161 15.60 15.81 4.00
CA GLU A 161 16.92 16.30 3.60
C GLU A 161 17.98 15.19 3.57
N ASP A 162 17.93 14.27 4.52
CA ASP A 162 18.88 13.16 4.61
C ASP A 162 18.27 11.86 4.04
N ILE A 163 16.96 11.63 4.26
CA ILE A 163 16.24 10.44 3.79
C ILE A 163 14.82 10.83 3.38
N ALA A 164 14.47 10.62 2.12
CA ALA A 164 13.14 10.84 1.60
C ALA A 164 12.21 9.67 1.95
N ILE A 165 10.94 9.97 2.27
CA ILE A 165 9.93 8.95 2.62
C ILE A 165 8.67 9.16 1.76
N VAL A 166 8.17 8.06 1.21
CA VAL A 166 6.85 7.98 0.59
C VAL A 166 6.06 6.85 1.24
N GLY A 167 4.80 7.11 1.56
CA GLY A 167 3.85 6.17 2.13
C GLY A 167 2.82 5.65 1.14
N TYR A 168 1.77 5.01 1.67
CA TYR A 168 0.61 4.51 0.93
C TYR A 168 -0.60 4.50 1.86
N ASP A 169 -1.79 4.78 1.38
CA ASP A 169 -3.15 4.78 1.94
C ASP A 169 -3.75 6.19 2.11
N ASP A 170 -2.95 7.24 2.26
CA ASP A 170 -3.35 8.64 2.56
C ASP A 170 -4.28 8.74 3.79
N ILE A 171 -3.85 8.10 4.89
CA ILE A 171 -4.60 8.20 6.15
C ILE A 171 -4.59 9.65 6.69
N SER A 172 -5.59 10.03 7.47
CA SER A 172 -5.79 11.42 7.91
C SER A 172 -4.56 12.09 8.53
N ILE A 173 -3.74 11.34 9.28
CA ILE A 173 -2.52 11.86 9.91
C ILE A 173 -1.40 12.14 8.90
N ALA A 174 -1.44 11.58 7.70
CA ALA A 174 -0.43 11.82 6.67
C ALA A 174 -0.37 13.30 6.24
N SER A 175 -1.50 14.00 6.29
CA SER A 175 -1.61 15.42 5.96
C SER A 175 -1.28 16.37 7.14
N HIS A 176 -1.01 15.84 8.34
CA HIS A 176 -0.75 16.65 9.51
C HIS A 176 0.49 17.53 9.31
N CYS A 177 0.41 18.83 9.68
CA CYS A 177 1.44 19.85 9.41
C CYS A 177 2.85 19.54 9.93
N LEU A 178 2.99 18.66 10.92
CA LEU A 178 4.29 18.20 11.43
C LEU A 178 4.87 17.01 10.66
N ILE A 179 4.07 16.37 9.81
CA ILE A 179 4.45 15.14 9.09
C ILE A 179 4.52 15.41 7.60
N GLU A 180 3.44 15.95 7.02
CA GLU A 180 3.27 16.23 5.58
C GLU A 180 3.84 15.11 4.70
N LEU A 181 3.35 13.88 4.98
CA LEU A 181 3.78 12.66 4.33
C LEU A 181 3.28 12.61 2.88
N THR A 182 4.20 12.54 1.93
CA THR A 182 3.92 12.16 0.55
C THR A 182 3.46 10.71 0.54
N THR A 183 2.30 10.44 -0.04
CA THR A 183 1.68 9.12 0.01
C THR A 183 0.76 8.88 -1.18
N VAL A 184 0.42 7.62 -1.44
CA VAL A 184 -0.58 7.25 -2.44
C VAL A 184 -1.95 7.20 -1.78
N ASP A 185 -2.90 7.99 -2.28
CA ASP A 185 -4.31 7.90 -1.93
C ASP A 185 -4.90 6.60 -2.52
N ALA A 186 -5.22 5.67 -1.64
CA ALA A 186 -5.77 4.36 -1.99
C ALA A 186 -7.30 4.39 -2.23
N LYS A 187 -7.94 5.55 -2.19
CA LYS A 187 -9.40 5.72 -2.38
C LYS A 187 -10.24 4.87 -1.40
N THR A 188 -9.79 4.78 -0.15
CA THR A 188 -10.38 3.88 0.85
C THR A 188 -11.85 4.19 1.15
N GLU A 189 -12.25 5.47 1.15
CA GLU A 189 -13.65 5.87 1.34
C GLU A 189 -14.52 5.42 0.15
N GLU A 190 -14.09 5.72 -1.07
CA GLU A 190 -14.79 5.28 -2.29
C GLU A 190 -14.86 3.75 -2.36
N MET A 191 -13.78 3.07 -1.99
CA MET A 191 -13.73 1.61 -1.92
C MET A 191 -14.79 1.05 -0.97
N GLY A 192 -14.96 1.67 0.21
CA GLY A 192 -15.97 1.27 1.19
C GLY A 192 -17.40 1.42 0.65
N ILE A 193 -17.71 2.54 0.00
CA ILE A 193 -19.01 2.81 -0.63
C ILE A 193 -19.31 1.74 -1.69
N LYS A 194 -18.39 1.55 -2.63
CA LYS A 194 -18.53 0.55 -3.69
C LYS A 194 -18.63 -0.88 -3.17
N ALA A 195 -17.91 -1.21 -2.08
CA ALA A 195 -18.01 -2.53 -1.46
C ALA A 195 -19.43 -2.81 -0.93
N VAL A 196 -20.09 -1.81 -0.36
CA VAL A 196 -21.49 -1.94 0.09
C VAL A 196 -22.43 -2.09 -1.10
N ASP A 197 -22.30 -1.25 -2.12
CA ASP A 197 -23.16 -1.32 -3.31
C ASP A 197 -23.04 -2.68 -4.01
N HIS A 198 -21.81 -3.18 -4.14
CA HIS A 198 -21.55 -4.47 -4.79
C HIS A 198 -22.08 -5.66 -3.98
N ILE A 199 -21.92 -5.67 -2.65
CA ILE A 199 -22.43 -6.80 -1.86
C ILE A 199 -23.96 -6.84 -1.87
N ILE A 200 -24.63 -5.69 -1.83
CA ILE A 200 -26.10 -5.61 -1.97
C ILE A 200 -26.52 -6.17 -3.33
N HIS A 201 -25.84 -5.75 -4.40
CA HIS A 201 -26.12 -6.27 -5.74
C HIS A 201 -25.94 -7.78 -5.84
N LEU A 202 -24.90 -8.33 -5.22
CA LEU A 202 -24.64 -9.80 -5.19
C LEU A 202 -25.73 -10.55 -4.41
N ILE A 203 -26.26 -9.97 -3.32
CA ILE A 203 -27.33 -10.55 -2.52
C ILE A 203 -28.63 -10.58 -3.33
N GLU A 204 -28.99 -9.47 -3.95
CA GLU A 204 -30.24 -9.34 -4.74
C GLU A 204 -30.24 -10.20 -6.02
N ASN A 205 -29.05 -10.46 -6.59
CA ASN A 205 -28.87 -11.25 -7.82
C ASN A 205 -28.16 -12.57 -7.57
N SER A 206 -28.40 -13.19 -6.41
CA SER A 206 -27.79 -14.46 -6.04
C SER A 206 -28.11 -15.54 -7.10
N GLY A 207 -27.04 -16.23 -7.58
CA GLY A 207 -27.14 -17.21 -8.68
C GLY A 207 -26.70 -16.70 -10.05
N SER A 208 -26.37 -15.42 -10.22
CA SER A 208 -25.75 -14.90 -11.44
C SER A 208 -24.29 -15.37 -11.54
N ASN A 209 -23.83 -15.71 -12.77
CA ASN A 209 -22.43 -16.06 -13.03
C ASN A 209 -21.54 -14.82 -13.28
N LEU A 210 -21.98 -13.64 -12.87
CA LEU A 210 -21.22 -12.40 -13.04
C LEU A 210 -20.28 -12.22 -11.85
N TYR A 211 -19.01 -11.92 -12.13
CA TYR A 211 -18.00 -11.59 -11.14
C TYR A 211 -17.63 -10.14 -11.23
N ILE A 212 -17.64 -9.46 -10.10
CA ILE A 212 -17.28 -8.04 -9.98
C ILE A 212 -15.77 -7.97 -9.69
N LYS A 213 -15.02 -7.30 -10.57
CA LYS A 213 -13.58 -7.04 -10.39
C LYS A 213 -13.33 -5.57 -10.65
N GLU A 214 -13.38 -4.77 -9.59
CA GLU A 214 -13.23 -3.32 -9.68
C GLU A 214 -11.89 -2.86 -9.12
N TYR A 215 -11.17 -2.09 -9.94
CA TYR A 215 -9.92 -1.43 -9.58
C TYR A 215 -10.15 0.08 -9.52
N LEU A 216 -9.87 0.67 -8.36
CA LEU A 216 -9.93 2.12 -8.16
C LEU A 216 -8.59 2.75 -8.56
N GLU A 217 -8.68 3.90 -9.20
CA GLU A 217 -7.51 4.65 -9.65
C GLU A 217 -6.79 5.33 -8.50
N PRO A 218 -5.53 4.97 -8.18
CA PRO A 218 -4.75 5.62 -7.13
C PRO A 218 -4.27 7.00 -7.56
N GLU A 219 -3.99 7.87 -6.59
CA GLU A 219 -3.42 9.18 -6.81
C GLU A 219 -2.24 9.45 -5.87
N LEU A 220 -1.12 9.96 -6.40
CA LEU A 220 0.01 10.36 -5.56
C LEU A 220 -0.23 11.76 -4.97
N LYS A 221 -0.33 11.85 -3.65
CA LYS A 221 -0.42 13.10 -2.88
C LYS A 221 0.99 13.57 -2.49
N ILE A 222 1.54 14.50 -3.26
CA ILE A 222 2.88 15.04 -3.02
C ILE A 222 2.82 16.04 -1.86
N ARG A 223 3.62 15.78 -0.81
CA ARG A 223 3.82 16.64 0.36
C ARG A 223 5.31 16.84 0.62
N LYS A 224 5.74 17.13 1.85
CA LYS A 224 7.14 17.51 2.13
C LYS A 224 8.10 16.31 2.25
N SER A 225 7.66 15.18 2.74
CA SER A 225 8.53 14.05 3.13
C SER A 225 9.37 13.41 2.02
N CYS A 226 9.08 13.70 0.74
CA CYS A 226 9.83 13.17 -0.40
C CYS A 226 10.91 14.13 -0.94
N GLY A 227 11.00 15.37 -0.45
CA GLY A 227 11.98 16.35 -0.91
C GLY A 227 11.61 17.11 -2.19
N TYR A 228 10.42 16.90 -2.76
CA TYR A 228 9.96 17.58 -3.98
C TYR A 228 10.10 19.10 -3.89
N TYR A 229 9.66 19.69 -2.79
CA TYR A 229 9.70 21.15 -2.61
C TYR A 229 11.12 21.71 -2.38
N LEU A 230 12.06 20.92 -1.83
CA LEU A 230 13.46 21.32 -1.69
C LEU A 230 14.10 21.46 -3.07
N LYS A 231 13.99 20.43 -3.92
CA LYS A 231 14.55 20.41 -5.28
C LYS A 231 14.00 21.54 -6.17
N HIS A 232 12.75 21.93 -5.97
CA HIS A 232 12.12 23.00 -6.75
C HIS A 232 12.40 24.41 -6.21
N ARG A 233 12.76 24.57 -4.92
CA ARG A 233 13.24 25.84 -4.35
C ARG A 233 14.62 26.18 -4.88
N GLU A 234 15.56 25.25 -4.92
CA GLU A 234 16.91 25.48 -5.43
C GLU A 234 16.88 25.94 -6.89
N LYS A 235 16.11 25.30 -7.75
CA LYS A 235 15.93 25.70 -9.17
C LYS A 235 15.37 27.13 -9.37
N ASN A 236 14.64 27.67 -8.40
CA ASN A 236 14.09 29.02 -8.46
C ASN A 236 15.05 30.09 -7.87
N LEU A 237 16.03 29.70 -7.06
CA LEU A 237 17.08 30.57 -6.55
C LEU A 237 18.20 30.77 -7.59
N ASP A 238 18.50 29.71 -8.37
CA ASP A 238 19.53 29.78 -9.44
C ASP A 238 19.06 30.56 -10.70
N LYS A 239 17.79 30.99 -10.74
CA LYS A 239 17.21 31.77 -11.85
C LYS A 239 17.09 33.29 -11.51
N LYS A 240 17.53 33.70 -10.33
CA LYS A 240 17.61 35.14 -9.91
C LYS A 240 19.05 35.61 -9.84
#